data_e7dd5a3e2c28be39af6bb15a3bb58785
#
_entry.id   e7dd5a3e2c28be39af6bb15a3bb58785
#
_cell.length_a   1.000
_cell.length_b   1.000
_cell.length_c   1.000
_cell.angle_alpha   90.00
_cell.angle_beta   90.00
_cell.angle_gamma   90.00
#
_symmetry.space_group_name_H-M   'P 1'
#
loop_
_entity.id
_entity.type
_entity.pdbx_description
1 polymer ?
#
loop_
_entity_poly.entity_id
_entity_poly.type
_entity_poly.pdbx_seq_one_letter_code
_entity_poly.pdbx_strand_id
1 'polypeptide(L)' 'MHNEFTAIVERDGEWFIAYSPEIPGANGQGKTKEEALKSLSEAIDLILEDRRADVIRGLPKDAERAVVAVE' A
#
# COMPACT_ATOMS: atom_id res chain seq x y z
N MET A 1 -7.02 -7.76 11.87
CA MET A 1 -6.66 -6.53 11.15
C MET A 1 -6.95 -6.68 9.66
N HIS A 2 -7.67 -5.75 9.12
CA HIS A 2 -7.99 -5.77 7.70
C HIS A 2 -6.81 -5.29 6.87
N ASN A 3 -6.46 -6.07 5.85
CA ASN A 3 -5.43 -5.70 4.88
C ASN A 3 -6.04 -5.54 3.49
N GLU A 4 -7.29 -5.13 3.46
CA GLU A 4 -7.99 -4.93 2.20
C GLU A 4 -8.02 -3.45 1.83
N PHE A 5 -7.72 -3.17 0.58
CA PHE A 5 -7.74 -1.82 0.05
C PHE A 5 -8.51 -1.80 -1.26
N THR A 6 -9.18 -0.70 -1.52
CA THR A 6 -9.89 -0.52 -2.78
C THR A 6 -8.88 -0.32 -3.90
N ALA A 7 -9.06 -1.03 -4.99
CA ALA A 7 -8.24 -0.86 -6.18
C ALA A 7 -9.12 -0.37 -7.32
N ILE A 8 -8.66 0.66 -8.01
CA ILE A 8 -9.28 1.15 -9.23
C ILE A 8 -8.39 0.72 -10.38
N VAL A 9 -8.97 0.06 -11.36
CA VAL A 9 -8.23 -0.43 -12.53
C VAL A 9 -8.72 0.29 -13.76
N GLU A 10 -7.81 0.88 -14.50
CA GLU A 10 -8.10 1.57 -15.75
C GLU A 10 -7.23 1.00 -16.86
N ARG A 11 -7.75 1.07 -18.07
CA ARG A 11 -7.01 0.62 -19.24
C ARG A 11 -6.37 1.81 -19.95
N ASP A 12 -5.09 1.68 -20.26
CA ASP A 12 -4.35 2.69 -21.01
C ASP A 12 -3.64 2.02 -22.17
N GLY A 13 -4.28 2.03 -23.34
CA GLY A 13 -3.76 1.32 -24.50
C GLY A 13 -3.72 -0.16 -24.28
N GLU A 14 -2.52 -0.74 -24.36
CA GLU A 14 -2.30 -2.18 -24.12
C GLU A 14 -2.02 -2.49 -22.65
N TRP A 15 -1.95 -1.47 -21.81
CA TRP A 15 -1.61 -1.62 -20.41
C TRP A 15 -2.83 -1.44 -19.52
N PHE A 16 -2.76 -2.06 -18.34
CA PHE A 16 -3.69 -1.79 -17.27
C PHE A 16 -2.95 -1.04 -16.16
N ILE A 17 -3.61 -0.05 -15.62
CA ILE A 17 -3.06 0.74 -14.53
C ILE A 17 -3.98 0.56 -13.32
N ALA A 18 -3.40 0.36 -12.15
CA ALA A 18 -4.16 0.22 -10.92
C ALA A 18 -3.67 1.20 -9.87
N TYR A 19 -4.58 1.71 -9.07
CA TYR A 19 -4.22 2.59 -7.96
C TYR A 19 -5.24 2.44 -6.84
N SER A 20 -4.87 2.85 -5.65
CA SER A 20 -5.74 2.81 -4.48
C SER A 20 -6.02 4.23 -4.00
N PRO A 21 -7.29 4.65 -3.98
CA PRO A 21 -7.64 5.98 -3.45
C PRO A 21 -7.28 6.13 -1.97
N GLU A 22 -7.24 5.03 -1.24
CA GLU A 22 -6.96 5.02 0.19
C GLU A 22 -5.48 5.15 0.51
N ILE A 23 -4.62 4.82 -0.46
CA ILE A 23 -3.17 4.87 -0.29
C ILE A 23 -2.57 5.75 -1.37
N PRO A 24 -2.49 7.06 -1.14
CA PRO A 24 -1.93 7.98 -2.12
C PRO A 24 -0.48 7.60 -2.48
N GLY A 25 -0.18 7.61 -3.76
CA GLY A 25 1.14 7.26 -4.25
C GLY A 25 1.30 5.79 -4.61
N ALA A 26 0.35 4.93 -4.25
CA ALA A 26 0.40 3.52 -4.61
C ALA A 26 -0.14 3.33 -6.03
N ASN A 27 0.70 2.83 -6.91
CA ASN A 27 0.34 2.59 -8.31
C ASN A 27 0.91 1.26 -8.77
N GLY A 28 0.20 0.62 -9.70
CA GLY A 28 0.66 -0.60 -10.32
C GLY A 28 0.29 -0.61 -11.78
N GLN A 29 0.97 -1.42 -12.56
CA GLN A 29 0.68 -1.59 -13.98
C GLN A 29 1.05 -2.97 -14.45
N GLY A 30 0.44 -3.38 -15.55
CA GLY A 30 0.72 -4.66 -16.17
C GLY A 30 -0.06 -4.81 -17.47
N LYS A 31 0.22 -5.87 -18.18
CA LYS A 31 -0.49 -6.15 -19.43
C LYS A 31 -1.83 -6.85 -19.20
N THR A 32 -2.05 -7.33 -17.99
CA THR A 32 -3.33 -7.88 -17.56
C THR A 32 -3.77 -7.19 -16.28
N LYS A 33 -5.06 -7.31 -15.96
CA LYS A 33 -5.60 -6.78 -14.71
C LYS A 33 -4.90 -7.40 -13.51
N GLU A 34 -4.67 -8.71 -13.56
CA GLU A 34 -4.03 -9.45 -12.48
C GLU A 34 -2.61 -8.95 -12.23
N GLU A 35 -1.86 -8.66 -13.30
CA GLU A 35 -0.52 -8.11 -13.17
C GLU A 35 -0.54 -6.71 -12.56
N ALA A 36 -1.48 -5.87 -13.00
CA ALA A 36 -1.62 -4.52 -12.46
C ALA A 36 -1.98 -4.55 -10.97
N LEU A 37 -2.89 -5.44 -10.58
CA LEU A 37 -3.29 -5.59 -9.17
C LEU A 37 -2.16 -6.13 -8.31
N LYS A 38 -1.39 -7.07 -8.83
CA LYS A 38 -0.22 -7.58 -8.11
C LYS A 38 0.82 -6.48 -7.90
N SER A 39 1.07 -5.71 -8.95
CA SER A 39 2.00 -4.59 -8.90
C SER A 39 1.54 -3.55 -7.86
N LEU A 40 0.24 -3.26 -7.83
CA LEU A 40 -0.32 -2.34 -6.84
C LEU A 40 -0.16 -2.87 -5.42
N SER A 41 -0.43 -4.16 -5.22
CA SER A 41 -0.30 -4.78 -3.90
C SER A 41 1.14 -4.65 -3.37
N GLU A 42 2.12 -4.89 -4.21
CA GLU A 42 3.52 -4.74 -3.85
C GLU A 42 3.87 -3.29 -3.50
N ALA A 43 3.32 -2.34 -4.26
CA ALA A 43 3.53 -0.92 -3.99
C ALA A 43 2.92 -0.50 -2.65
N ILE A 44 1.73 -1.01 -2.34
CA ILE A 44 1.07 -0.72 -1.06
C ILE A 44 1.92 -1.26 0.11
N ASP A 45 2.41 -2.49 -0.01
CA ASP A 45 3.25 -3.09 1.03
C ASP A 45 4.49 -2.24 1.30
N LEU A 46 5.16 -1.78 0.26
CA LEU A 46 6.34 -0.93 0.40
C LEU A 46 6.02 0.39 1.08
N ILE A 47 4.92 1.03 0.70
CA ILE A 47 4.50 2.30 1.28
C ILE A 47 4.18 2.15 2.77
N LEU A 48 3.45 1.10 3.13
CA LEU A 48 3.07 0.87 4.52
C LEU A 48 4.29 0.55 5.38
N GLU A 49 5.23 -0.23 4.87
CA GLU A 49 6.48 -0.52 5.58
C GLU A 49 7.29 0.74 5.82
N ASP A 50 7.41 1.58 4.80
CA ASP A 50 8.17 2.82 4.88
C ASP A 50 7.57 3.77 5.91
N ARG A 51 6.25 3.94 5.90
CA ARG A 51 5.54 4.77 6.87
C ARG A 51 5.73 4.27 8.29
N ARG A 52 5.65 2.96 8.48
CA ARG A 52 5.84 2.35 9.79
C ARG A 52 7.26 2.59 10.32
N ALA A 53 8.25 2.41 9.47
CA ALA A 53 9.63 2.63 9.84
C ALA A 53 9.89 4.08 10.24
N ASP A 54 9.34 5.04 9.50
CA ASP A 54 9.51 6.45 9.79
C ASP A 54 8.88 6.84 11.12
N VAL A 55 7.69 6.35 11.40
CA VAL A 55 7.00 6.64 12.66
C VAL A 55 7.79 6.09 13.84
N ILE A 56 8.27 4.86 13.74
CA ILE A 56 9.04 4.24 14.82
C ILE A 56 10.36 4.97 15.06
N ARG A 57 11.00 5.42 13.99
CA ARG A 57 12.29 6.13 14.08
C ARG A 57 12.17 7.45 14.82
N GLY A 58 11.02 8.10 14.75
CA GLY A 58 10.80 9.41 15.36
C GLY A 58 10.32 9.37 16.80
N LEU A 59 10.25 8.20 17.44
CA LEU A 59 9.73 8.10 18.81
C LEU A 59 10.74 8.56 19.87
N PRO A 60 10.25 9.17 20.96
CA PRO A 60 11.11 9.51 22.11
C PRO A 60 11.70 8.22 22.73
N LYS A 61 12.86 8.37 23.34
CA LYS A 61 13.57 7.23 23.93
C LYS A 61 12.81 6.58 25.09
N ASP A 62 12.07 7.37 25.83
CA ASP A 62 11.33 6.89 27.01
C ASP A 62 9.88 6.50 26.69
N ALA A 63 9.50 6.56 25.43
CA ALA A 63 8.16 6.17 25.01
C ALA A 63 8.05 4.64 25.05
N GLU A 64 6.94 4.15 25.56
CA GLU A 64 6.66 2.73 25.59
C GLU A 64 5.94 2.34 24.30
N ARG A 65 6.40 1.25 23.71
CA ARG A 65 5.84 0.77 22.46
C ARG A 65 4.98 -0.47 22.70
N ALA A 66 3.74 -0.42 22.24
CA ALA A 66 2.79 -1.52 22.37
C ALA A 66 2.12 -1.79 21.04
N VAL A 67 1.59 -2.99 20.90
CA VAL A 67 0.84 -3.40 19.71
C VAL A 67 -0.62 -3.58 20.07
N VAL A 68 -1.50 -2.95 19.29
CA VAL A 68 -2.94 -3.05 19.48
C VAL A 68 -3.53 -3.73 18.25
N ALA A 69 -4.36 -4.74 18.47
CA ALA A 69 -5.06 -5.41 17.38
C ALA A 69 -6.39 -4.72 17.11
N VAL A 70 -6.70 -4.55 15.83
CA VAL A 70 -7.97 -3.94 15.41
C VAL A 70 -8.65 -4.89 14.42
N GLU A 71 -9.93 -5.11 14.61
CA GLU A 71 -10.74 -5.94 13.72
C GLU A 71 -11.54 -5.09 12.74
#